data_dc93d32170f3d71ecd5fd168f626ea69
#
_entry.id   dc93d32170f3d71ecd5fd168f626ea69
#
_cell.length_a   1.000
_cell.length_b   1.000
_cell.length_c   1.000
_cell.angle_alpha   90.00
_cell.angle_beta   90.00
_cell.angle_gamma   90.00
#
_symmetry.space_group_name_H-M   'P 1'
#
loop_
_entity.id
_entity.type
_entity.pdbx_description
1 polymer ?
#
loop_
_entity_poly.entity_id
_entity_poly.type
_entity_poly.pdbx_seq_one_letter_code
_entity_poly.pdbx_strand_id
1 'polypeptide(L)'
;VEATEPAQYQVSDQGYTITLTDYYATNQAIFLGVKMESEEGFPEMSADSDGKSQIMIATLEEYSFRSGDPVHGGRALVGQIVDGHTFCGLIRIDYKSIQTGNQGYYEQIPEDMTLQLEIPYFFLYPKGASKETVRGSWKFPEFSIAQSDKEMQVIEIGETNEAGFGLEKIEVSPVELTVYDIFPEDHLVVTVVLDKDGRKLTYAGNNTNELAVSGYDISEITVYLYDYDEYMEIKGLALGENSTAFREILEKNALYEKKISIETDKS
;
A
#
# COMPACT_ATOMS: atom_id res chain seq x y z
N VAL A 1 29.94 5.57 -1.31
CA VAL A 1 29.07 6.56 -0.68
C VAL A 1 28.49 5.82 0.52
N GLU A 2 28.85 6.20 1.75
CA GLU A 2 28.27 5.68 2.98
C GLU A 2 26.77 6.01 2.94
N ALA A 3 25.93 5.00 3.04
CA ALA A 3 24.52 5.19 3.27
C ALA A 3 24.39 5.86 4.66
N THR A 4 24.07 7.13 4.68
CA THR A 4 23.66 7.81 5.91
C THR A 4 22.36 7.14 6.34
N GLU A 5 22.34 6.58 7.56
CA GLU A 5 21.08 6.07 8.13
C GLU A 5 20.02 7.18 8.02
N PRO A 6 18.82 6.88 7.54
CA PRO A 6 17.77 7.86 7.43
C PRO A 6 17.50 8.46 8.81
N ALA A 7 17.40 9.77 8.89
CA ALA A 7 17.12 10.46 10.15
C ALA A 7 15.76 9.99 10.65
N GLN A 8 15.72 9.32 11.79
CA GLN A 8 14.47 8.93 12.42
C GLN A 8 13.81 10.15 13.06
N TYR A 9 12.63 10.48 12.60
CA TYR A 9 11.83 11.57 13.17
C TYR A 9 10.84 11.01 14.17
N GLN A 10 10.88 11.50 15.40
CA GLN A 10 10.03 11.03 16.50
C GLN A 10 9.26 12.18 17.13
N VAL A 11 7.97 11.99 17.32
CA VAL A 11 7.09 12.97 18.00
C VAL A 11 6.17 12.25 18.98
N SER A 12 6.05 12.77 20.19
CA SER A 12 5.21 12.20 21.25
C SER A 12 4.11 13.19 21.65
N ASP A 13 2.88 12.70 21.77
CA ASP A 13 1.75 13.42 22.31
C ASP A 13 0.69 12.40 22.81
N GLN A 14 -0.12 12.78 23.81
CA GLN A 14 -1.27 11.99 24.32
C GLN A 14 -0.94 10.52 24.67
N GLY A 15 0.28 10.23 25.16
CA GLY A 15 0.69 8.87 25.50
C GLY A 15 1.07 8.01 24.31
N TYR A 16 1.13 8.60 23.11
CA TYR A 16 1.59 7.92 21.89
C TYR A 16 2.83 8.58 21.34
N THR A 17 3.79 7.76 20.98
CA THR A 17 5.01 8.18 20.28
C THR A 17 4.98 7.64 18.86
N ILE A 18 5.05 8.53 17.88
CA ILE A 18 5.08 8.17 16.45
C ILE A 18 6.47 8.46 15.90
N THR A 19 7.08 7.46 15.30
CA THR A 19 8.41 7.52 14.68
C THR A 19 8.27 7.20 13.19
N LEU A 20 8.79 8.09 12.32
CA LEU A 20 9.02 7.77 10.92
C LEU A 20 10.34 7.00 10.83
N THR A 21 10.28 5.74 10.44
CA THR A 21 11.47 4.84 10.41
C THR A 21 12.19 4.90 9.08
N ASP A 22 11.43 4.92 8.00
CA ASP A 22 11.92 4.98 6.63
C ASP A 22 10.98 5.82 5.79
N TYR A 23 11.50 6.46 4.76
CA TYR A 23 10.69 7.17 3.80
C TYR A 23 11.38 7.18 2.43
N TYR A 24 10.61 6.93 1.41
CA TYR A 24 11.06 7.02 0.03
C TYR A 24 9.89 7.28 -0.92
N ALA A 25 10.22 7.66 -2.14
CA ALA A 25 9.25 7.92 -3.18
C ALA A 25 9.56 7.05 -4.40
N THR A 26 8.54 6.50 -5.01
CA THR A 26 8.59 5.88 -6.34
C THR A 26 8.03 6.87 -7.37
N ASN A 27 7.84 6.44 -8.61
CA ASN A 27 7.12 7.22 -9.62
C ASN A 27 5.59 7.28 -9.38
N GLN A 28 5.05 6.56 -8.39
CA GLN A 28 3.62 6.44 -8.14
C GLN A 28 3.17 7.00 -6.80
N ALA A 29 3.97 6.82 -5.75
CA ALA A 29 3.59 7.16 -4.39
C ALA A 29 4.80 7.48 -3.50
N ILE A 30 4.51 8.18 -2.39
CA ILE A 30 5.40 8.33 -1.25
C ILE A 30 5.04 7.24 -0.24
N PHE A 31 6.07 6.61 0.31
CA PHE A 31 5.95 5.59 1.34
C PHE A 31 6.63 6.07 2.61
N LEU A 32 5.91 6.00 3.72
CA LEU A 32 6.41 6.35 5.06
C LEU A 32 6.27 5.13 5.97
N GLY A 33 7.40 4.57 6.38
CA GLY A 33 7.44 3.57 7.44
C GLY A 33 7.14 4.23 8.79
N VAL A 34 6.21 3.67 9.54
CA VAL A 34 5.76 4.22 10.81
C VAL A 34 5.83 3.18 11.90
N LYS A 35 6.48 3.55 13.02
CA LYS A 35 6.38 2.88 14.30
C LYS A 35 5.55 3.74 15.23
N MET A 36 4.49 3.21 15.81
CA MET A 36 3.68 3.89 16.82
C MET A 36 3.76 3.11 18.13
N GLU A 37 4.14 3.79 19.22
CA GLU A 37 4.25 3.23 20.55
C GLU A 37 3.19 3.84 21.46
N SER A 38 2.49 3.02 22.24
CA SER A 38 1.49 3.43 23.22
C SER A 38 2.00 3.17 24.64
N GLU A 39 1.96 4.17 25.51
CA GLU A 39 2.35 4.01 26.92
C GLU A 39 1.44 3.03 27.67
N GLU A 40 0.14 3.04 27.38
CA GLU A 40 -0.86 2.16 28.01
C GLU A 40 -1.07 0.85 27.25
N GLY A 41 -0.49 0.72 26.05
CA GLY A 41 -0.71 -0.39 25.13
C GLY A 41 -1.90 -0.15 24.19
N PHE A 42 -1.93 -0.95 23.10
CA PHE A 42 -3.04 -0.95 22.17
C PHE A 42 -4.14 -1.91 22.64
N PRO A 43 -5.41 -1.58 22.42
CA PRO A 43 -6.50 -2.55 22.62
C PRO A 43 -6.34 -3.72 21.64
N GLU A 44 -7.03 -4.85 21.89
CA GLU A 44 -7.14 -5.88 20.87
C GLU A 44 -7.85 -5.30 19.64
N MET A 45 -7.11 -5.13 18.54
CA MET A 45 -7.59 -4.50 17.33
C MET A 45 -8.32 -5.51 16.43
N SER A 46 -9.28 -5.02 15.65
CA SER A 46 -9.78 -5.79 14.51
C SER A 46 -8.66 -6.01 13.51
N ALA A 47 -8.54 -7.22 13.00
CA ALA A 47 -7.58 -7.59 11.98
C ALA A 47 -8.31 -8.03 10.71
N ASP A 48 -7.67 -7.87 9.57
CA ASP A 48 -8.12 -8.41 8.29
C ASP A 48 -7.85 -9.93 8.19
N SER A 49 -8.13 -10.53 7.03
CA SER A 49 -7.91 -11.96 6.77
C SER A 49 -6.45 -12.39 6.91
N ASP A 50 -5.51 -11.45 6.79
CA ASP A 50 -4.06 -11.70 6.86
C ASP A 50 -3.49 -11.41 8.25
N GLY A 51 -4.34 -11.11 9.23
CA GLY A 51 -3.94 -10.77 10.60
C GLY A 51 -3.37 -9.37 10.75
N LYS A 52 -3.48 -8.52 9.72
CA LYS A 52 -3.03 -7.13 9.76
C LYS A 52 -4.08 -6.23 10.39
N SER A 53 -3.65 -5.30 11.22
CA SER A 53 -4.50 -4.28 11.81
C SER A 53 -4.37 -2.95 11.07
N GLN A 54 -5.44 -2.18 11.05
CA GLN A 54 -5.47 -0.87 10.40
C GLN A 54 -5.69 0.23 11.43
N ILE A 55 -4.89 1.28 11.34
CA ILE A 55 -5.12 2.55 12.03
C ILE A 55 -5.42 3.59 10.96
N MET A 56 -6.57 4.24 11.05
CA MET A 56 -6.90 5.36 10.16
C MET A 56 -6.38 6.64 10.79
N ILE A 57 -5.51 7.33 10.07
CA ILE A 57 -4.94 8.61 10.48
C ILE A 57 -5.51 9.74 9.62
N ALA A 58 -5.68 10.91 10.22
CA ALA A 58 -5.84 12.15 9.47
C ALA A 58 -4.47 12.82 9.38
N THR A 59 -4.10 13.27 8.21
CA THR A 59 -2.82 13.92 7.95
C THR A 59 -3.02 15.29 7.34
N LEU A 60 -2.13 16.22 7.70
CA LEU A 60 -1.91 17.48 6.99
C LEU A 60 -0.54 17.37 6.32
N GLU A 61 -0.52 17.52 5.01
CA GLU A 61 0.69 17.35 4.21
C GLU A 61 0.98 18.63 3.44
N GLU A 62 2.20 19.15 3.57
CA GLU A 62 2.67 20.28 2.79
C GLU A 62 3.89 19.86 1.95
N TYR A 63 3.91 20.25 0.67
CA TYR A 63 4.97 19.92 -0.27
C TYR A 63 5.66 21.19 -0.76
N SER A 64 6.99 21.25 -0.69
CA SER A 64 7.76 22.45 -1.05
C SER A 64 7.80 22.76 -2.54
N PHE A 65 7.58 21.80 -3.41
CA PHE A 65 7.45 22.02 -4.85
C PHE A 65 6.11 22.67 -5.23
N ARG A 66 5.28 23.02 -4.25
CA ARG A 66 3.97 23.60 -4.39
C ARG A 66 3.77 24.74 -3.41
N SER A 67 3.50 25.91 -3.95
CA SER A 67 2.83 26.95 -3.18
C SER A 67 1.33 26.66 -3.21
N GLY A 68 0.75 26.12 -2.17
CA GLY A 68 -0.67 25.78 -2.15
C GLY A 68 -1.14 25.36 -0.77
N ASP A 69 -2.43 25.28 -0.60
CA ASP A 69 -3.03 24.85 0.66
C ASP A 69 -2.65 23.39 0.97
N PRO A 70 -2.45 23.06 2.26
CA PRO A 70 -2.17 21.69 2.69
C PRO A 70 -3.26 20.73 2.20
N VAL A 71 -2.85 19.56 1.76
CA VAL A 71 -3.80 18.51 1.38
C VAL A 71 -4.27 17.81 2.63
N HIS A 72 -5.55 17.95 2.94
CA HIS A 72 -6.18 17.24 4.05
C HIS A 72 -6.69 15.88 3.57
N GLY A 73 -6.27 14.83 4.22
CA GLY A 73 -6.75 13.49 3.88
C GLY A 73 -6.72 12.52 5.05
N GLY A 74 -7.61 11.54 5.02
CA GLY A 74 -7.48 10.35 5.84
C GLY A 74 -6.57 9.36 5.12
N ARG A 75 -5.61 8.78 5.84
CA ARG A 75 -4.74 7.72 5.35
C ARG A 75 -4.93 6.48 6.20
N ALA A 76 -4.79 5.33 5.58
CA ALA A 76 -4.69 4.09 6.29
C ALA A 76 -3.23 3.85 6.66
N LEU A 77 -2.97 3.61 7.93
CA LEU A 77 -1.72 3.06 8.41
C LEU A 77 -1.97 1.56 8.61
N VAL A 78 -1.55 0.77 7.64
CA VAL A 78 -1.73 -0.68 7.64
C VAL A 78 -0.48 -1.35 8.17
N GLY A 79 -0.63 -2.25 9.14
CA GLY A 79 0.52 -2.91 9.75
C GLY A 79 0.15 -3.93 10.81
N GLN A 80 1.02 -4.13 11.78
CA GLN A 80 0.89 -5.15 12.82
C GLN A 80 1.21 -4.60 14.19
N ILE A 81 0.47 -5.07 15.20
CA ILE A 81 0.85 -4.93 16.61
C ILE A 81 1.90 -5.97 16.92
N VAL A 82 3.10 -5.51 17.30
CA VAL A 82 4.27 -6.38 17.48
C VAL A 82 4.33 -6.97 18.88
N ASP A 83 4.03 -6.15 19.91
CA ASP A 83 4.19 -6.53 21.32
C ASP A 83 3.12 -5.96 22.28
N GLY A 84 1.97 -5.62 21.78
CA GLY A 84 0.87 -4.99 22.55
C GLY A 84 1.06 -3.50 22.80
N HIS A 85 2.28 -2.99 22.80
CA HIS A 85 2.58 -1.56 22.96
C HIS A 85 3.09 -0.92 21.68
N THR A 86 3.50 -1.70 20.70
CA THR A 86 4.13 -1.24 19.46
C THR A 86 3.32 -1.68 18.26
N PHE A 87 2.96 -0.73 17.42
CA PHE A 87 2.40 -0.95 16.10
C PHE A 87 3.44 -0.53 15.05
N CYS A 88 3.71 -1.38 14.06
CA CYS A 88 4.56 -1.07 12.91
C CYS A 88 3.73 -1.14 11.65
N GLY A 89 3.80 -0.12 10.81
CA GLY A 89 3.01 -0.06 9.59
C GLY A 89 3.57 0.89 8.54
N LEU A 90 2.83 1.03 7.46
CA LEU A 90 3.18 1.81 6.29
C LEU A 90 2.06 2.79 5.95
N ILE A 91 2.41 4.05 5.71
CA ILE A 91 1.54 5.05 5.09
C ILE A 91 1.94 5.16 3.63
N ARG A 92 0.97 5.07 2.73
CA ARG A 92 1.13 5.33 1.31
C ARG A 92 0.41 6.63 0.95
N ILE A 93 1.10 7.54 0.29
CA ILE A 93 0.54 8.78 -0.24
C ILE A 93 0.64 8.71 -1.76
N ASP A 94 -0.49 8.44 -2.41
CA ASP A 94 -0.59 8.34 -3.84
C ASP A 94 -0.47 9.72 -4.49
N TYR A 95 0.34 9.86 -5.53
CA TYR A 95 0.50 11.13 -6.25
C TYR A 95 -0.77 11.62 -6.91
N LYS A 96 -1.59 10.71 -7.39
CA LYS A 96 -2.91 11.04 -7.93
C LYS A 96 -3.85 11.64 -6.89
N SER A 97 -3.53 11.48 -5.59
CA SER A 97 -4.26 12.13 -4.49
C SER A 97 -3.77 13.55 -4.21
N ILE A 98 -2.61 13.94 -4.74
CA ILE A 98 -2.04 15.28 -4.54
C ILE A 98 -2.53 16.21 -5.65
N GLN A 99 -3.44 17.13 -5.30
CA GLN A 99 -3.99 18.09 -6.26
C GLN A 99 -2.95 19.15 -6.67
N THR A 100 -2.87 19.44 -7.95
CA THR A 100 -2.15 20.59 -8.46
C THR A 100 -3.02 21.86 -8.30
N GLY A 101 -2.41 23.04 -8.07
CA GLY A 101 -3.13 24.32 -7.92
C GLY A 101 -4.11 24.67 -9.07
N ASN A 102 -4.04 23.98 -10.19
CA ASN A 102 -4.92 24.12 -11.37
C ASN A 102 -5.95 22.98 -11.50
N GLN A 103 -6.31 22.29 -10.42
CA GLN A 103 -7.27 21.17 -10.41
C GLN A 103 -6.81 19.89 -11.15
N GLY A 104 -5.55 19.77 -11.51
CA GLY A 104 -4.96 18.53 -12.00
C GLY A 104 -4.28 17.74 -10.87
N TYR A 105 -3.79 16.55 -11.19
CA TYR A 105 -2.96 15.74 -10.30
C TYR A 105 -1.53 15.73 -10.83
N TYR A 106 -0.56 15.38 -9.96
CA TYR A 106 0.80 15.19 -10.44
C TYR A 106 0.89 13.90 -11.25
N GLU A 107 1.42 14.00 -12.46
CA GLU A 107 1.75 12.84 -13.30
C GLU A 107 3.13 12.28 -12.95
N GLN A 108 4.01 13.12 -12.43
CA GLN A 108 5.36 12.74 -12.02
C GLN A 108 5.77 13.50 -10.76
N ILE A 109 6.58 12.90 -9.91
CA ILE A 109 7.17 13.56 -8.76
C ILE A 109 8.48 14.23 -9.19
N PRO A 110 8.76 15.44 -8.67
CA PRO A 110 10.08 16.03 -8.74
C PRO A 110 11.14 15.11 -8.13
N GLU A 111 12.36 15.11 -8.70
CA GLU A 111 13.49 14.31 -8.21
C GLU A 111 13.79 14.55 -6.72
N ASP A 112 13.59 15.80 -6.28
CA ASP A 112 13.72 16.21 -4.87
C ASP A 112 12.42 16.88 -4.42
N MET A 113 11.89 16.43 -3.30
CA MET A 113 10.73 17.05 -2.68
C MET A 113 10.90 17.16 -1.17
N THR A 114 10.25 18.14 -0.60
CA THR A 114 10.16 18.32 0.85
C THR A 114 8.74 18.08 1.30
N LEU A 115 8.59 17.29 2.35
CA LEU A 115 7.32 16.97 2.97
C LEU A 115 7.31 17.48 4.40
N GLN A 116 6.22 18.15 4.79
CA GLN A 116 5.85 18.40 6.15
C GLN A 116 4.60 17.60 6.48
N LEU A 117 4.67 16.80 7.53
CA LEU A 117 3.58 15.92 7.96
C LEU A 117 3.10 16.31 9.35
N GLU A 118 1.80 16.46 9.51
CA GLU A 118 1.14 16.61 10.81
C GLU A 118 0.00 15.58 10.91
N ILE A 119 -0.10 14.90 12.05
CA ILE A 119 -1.18 13.97 12.38
C ILE A 119 -1.99 14.59 13.51
N PRO A 120 -3.16 15.22 13.23
CA PRO A 120 -3.97 15.86 14.24
C PRO A 120 -4.85 14.88 15.05
N TYR A 121 -5.14 13.72 14.49
CA TYR A 121 -5.85 12.63 15.16
C TYR A 121 -5.74 11.33 14.37
N PHE A 122 -6.03 10.22 15.04
CA PHE A 122 -6.18 8.92 14.40
C PHE A 122 -7.31 8.12 15.03
N PHE A 123 -7.75 7.08 14.32
CA PHE A 123 -8.80 6.18 14.77
C PHE A 123 -8.23 4.79 15.02
N LEU A 124 -8.56 4.26 16.20
CA LEU A 124 -8.38 2.85 16.52
C LEU A 124 -9.70 2.11 16.30
N TYR A 125 -9.61 0.86 15.91
CA TYR A 125 -10.76 -0.03 15.70
C TYR A 125 -10.65 -1.25 16.63
N PRO A 126 -10.98 -1.09 17.93
CA PRO A 126 -10.93 -2.19 18.87
C PRO A 126 -11.90 -3.28 18.48
N LYS A 127 -11.49 -4.55 18.66
CA LYS A 127 -12.31 -5.69 18.35
C LYS A 127 -13.57 -5.74 19.22
N GLY A 128 -14.73 -5.80 18.58
CA GLY A 128 -16.01 -5.86 19.29
C GLY A 128 -16.45 -4.58 19.98
N ALA A 129 -15.77 -3.46 19.75
CA ALA A 129 -16.09 -2.15 20.32
C ALA A 129 -16.28 -1.08 19.23
N SER A 130 -16.77 0.09 19.64
CA SER A 130 -16.90 1.24 18.76
C SER A 130 -15.53 1.82 18.42
N LYS A 131 -15.44 2.46 17.27
CA LYS A 131 -14.27 3.24 16.84
C LYS A 131 -13.87 4.25 17.94
N GLU A 132 -12.60 4.27 18.29
CA GLU A 132 -11.99 5.22 19.22
C GLU A 132 -11.25 6.31 18.46
N THR A 133 -11.35 7.56 18.92
CA THR A 133 -10.63 8.69 18.32
C THR A 133 -9.59 9.20 19.30
N VAL A 134 -8.33 9.12 18.93
CA VAL A 134 -7.21 9.71 19.65
C VAL A 134 -6.86 11.04 18.98
N ARG A 135 -6.95 12.14 19.75
CA ARG A 135 -6.65 13.50 19.27
C ARG A 135 -5.35 13.97 19.87
N GLY A 136 -4.49 14.60 19.05
CA GLY A 136 -3.21 15.14 19.49
C GLY A 136 -2.60 16.03 18.40
N SER A 137 -1.31 16.30 18.52
CA SER A 137 -0.54 17.06 17.53
C SER A 137 0.83 16.42 17.33
N TRP A 138 0.90 15.45 16.42
CA TRP A 138 2.17 14.83 16.00
C TRP A 138 2.65 15.56 14.76
N LYS A 139 3.40 16.66 14.97
CA LYS A 139 3.94 17.48 13.90
C LYS A 139 5.41 17.15 13.69
N PHE A 140 5.71 16.59 12.53
CA PHE A 140 7.07 16.25 12.15
C PHE A 140 7.80 17.48 11.58
N PRO A 141 9.12 17.61 11.80
CA PRO A 141 9.90 18.62 11.09
C PRO A 141 9.84 18.36 9.57
N GLU A 142 10.07 19.38 8.79
CA GLU A 142 10.21 19.25 7.34
C GLU A 142 11.38 18.32 7.00
N PHE A 143 11.17 17.39 6.08
CA PHE A 143 12.20 16.47 5.61
C PHE A 143 12.14 16.28 4.09
N SER A 144 13.32 16.06 3.49
CA SER A 144 13.43 15.84 2.06
C SER A 144 13.24 14.34 1.75
N ILE A 145 12.51 14.07 0.69
CA ILE A 145 12.31 12.73 0.14
C ILE A 145 12.98 12.71 -1.23
N ALA A 146 13.95 11.83 -1.40
CA ALA A 146 14.53 11.55 -2.70
C ALA A 146 13.72 10.48 -3.42
N GLN A 147 13.51 10.66 -4.71
CA GLN A 147 12.95 9.61 -5.55
C GLN A 147 13.97 8.48 -5.69
N SER A 148 13.54 7.26 -5.43
CA SER A 148 14.39 6.06 -5.56
C SER A 148 14.03 5.31 -6.83
N ASP A 149 14.58 5.76 -7.96
CA ASP A 149 14.42 5.04 -9.24
C ASP A 149 15.25 3.74 -9.30
N LYS A 150 16.18 3.57 -8.35
CA LYS A 150 17.19 2.49 -8.41
C LYS A 150 16.67 1.13 -7.97
N GLU A 151 15.49 1.10 -7.34
CA GLU A 151 14.95 -0.12 -6.75
C GLU A 151 13.67 -0.58 -7.45
N MET A 152 13.29 0.06 -8.55
CA MET A 152 12.10 -0.32 -9.30
C MET A 152 12.46 -1.20 -10.49
N GLN A 153 11.96 -2.44 -10.48
CA GLN A 153 12.05 -3.35 -11.60
C GLN A 153 10.80 -3.22 -12.45
N VAL A 154 10.99 -3.01 -13.75
CA VAL A 154 9.90 -3.03 -14.75
C VAL A 154 10.02 -4.31 -15.57
N ILE A 155 8.94 -5.08 -15.60
CA ILE A 155 8.83 -6.31 -16.39
C ILE A 155 7.81 -6.06 -17.49
N GLU A 156 8.29 -5.82 -18.70
CA GLU A 156 7.46 -5.65 -19.90
C GLU A 156 6.88 -7.01 -20.33
N ILE A 157 5.56 -7.06 -20.59
CA ILE A 157 4.84 -8.27 -20.96
C ILE A 157 4.21 -8.11 -22.34
N GLY A 158 3.33 -7.13 -22.54
CA GLY A 158 2.74 -6.78 -23.81
C GLY A 158 1.90 -7.90 -24.45
N GLU A 159 1.23 -8.74 -23.65
CA GLU A 159 0.50 -9.91 -24.15
C GLU A 159 -0.99 -9.81 -23.82
N THR A 160 -1.82 -10.23 -24.77
CA THR A 160 -3.26 -10.44 -24.58
C THR A 160 -3.69 -11.80 -25.14
N ASN A 161 -4.76 -12.38 -24.57
CA ASN A 161 -5.42 -13.54 -25.15
C ASN A 161 -6.38 -13.13 -26.29
N GLU A 162 -7.01 -14.12 -26.95
CA GLU A 162 -7.95 -13.89 -28.06
C GLU A 162 -9.17 -13.05 -27.67
N ALA A 163 -9.53 -13.02 -26.39
CA ALA A 163 -10.64 -12.23 -25.86
C ALA A 163 -10.23 -10.80 -25.47
N GLY A 164 -8.96 -10.42 -25.62
CA GLY A 164 -8.45 -9.08 -25.34
C GLY A 164 -8.04 -8.82 -23.88
N PHE A 165 -7.99 -9.84 -23.03
CA PHE A 165 -7.49 -9.73 -21.66
C PHE A 165 -6.00 -10.05 -21.61
N GLY A 166 -5.24 -9.29 -20.86
CA GLY A 166 -3.80 -9.48 -20.75
C GLY A 166 -3.09 -8.53 -19.81
N LEU A 167 -1.77 -8.47 -19.93
CA LEU A 167 -0.91 -7.60 -19.16
C LEU A 167 0.00 -6.78 -20.06
N GLU A 168 0.11 -5.50 -19.77
CA GLU A 168 1.08 -4.60 -20.41
C GLU A 168 2.44 -4.79 -19.76
N LYS A 169 2.53 -4.60 -18.46
CA LYS A 169 3.76 -4.69 -17.66
C LYS A 169 3.45 -4.89 -16.18
N ILE A 170 4.50 -5.17 -15.43
CA ILE A 170 4.49 -5.12 -13.97
C ILE A 170 5.62 -4.21 -13.51
N GLU A 171 5.35 -3.37 -12.51
CA GLU A 171 6.34 -2.57 -11.81
C GLU A 171 6.47 -3.11 -10.37
N VAL A 172 7.69 -3.39 -9.95
CA VAL A 172 8.01 -3.94 -8.64
C VAL A 172 8.95 -3.00 -7.90
N SER A 173 8.54 -2.55 -6.74
CA SER A 173 9.36 -1.82 -5.76
C SER A 173 9.58 -2.66 -4.51
N PRO A 174 10.43 -2.25 -3.55
CA PRO A 174 10.62 -2.97 -2.30
C PRO A 174 9.37 -3.19 -1.45
N VAL A 175 8.31 -2.40 -1.66
CA VAL A 175 7.09 -2.44 -0.85
C VAL A 175 5.82 -2.69 -1.64
N GLU A 176 5.83 -2.46 -2.94
CA GLU A 176 4.63 -2.50 -3.78
C GLU A 176 4.92 -3.15 -5.13
N LEU A 177 3.96 -3.90 -5.61
CA LEU A 177 3.88 -4.43 -6.96
C LEU A 177 2.65 -3.80 -7.63
N THR A 178 2.86 -3.20 -8.80
CA THR A 178 1.76 -2.65 -9.62
C THR A 178 1.62 -3.47 -10.89
N VAL A 179 0.39 -3.90 -11.14
CA VAL A 179 0.03 -4.63 -12.36
C VAL A 179 -0.66 -3.68 -13.32
N TYR A 180 -0.17 -3.60 -14.55
CA TYR A 180 -0.82 -2.88 -15.65
C TYR A 180 -1.55 -3.89 -16.51
N ASP A 181 -2.85 -3.99 -16.28
CA ASP A 181 -3.73 -4.91 -16.98
C ASP A 181 -4.27 -4.31 -18.28
N ILE A 182 -4.61 -5.19 -19.21
CA ILE A 182 -5.25 -4.88 -20.50
C ILE A 182 -6.58 -5.63 -20.53
N PHE A 183 -7.68 -4.94 -20.76
CA PHE A 183 -9.00 -5.54 -20.89
C PHE A 183 -9.93 -4.69 -21.77
N PRO A 184 -10.97 -5.28 -22.37
CA PRO A 184 -11.97 -4.54 -23.15
C PRO A 184 -12.73 -3.51 -22.31
N GLU A 185 -13.06 -2.35 -22.90
CA GLU A 185 -13.69 -1.21 -22.19
C GLU A 185 -15.07 -1.53 -21.56
N ASP A 186 -15.75 -2.56 -22.04
CA ASP A 186 -17.05 -2.99 -21.54
C ASP A 186 -16.98 -4.00 -20.39
N HIS A 187 -15.78 -4.31 -19.89
CA HIS A 187 -15.55 -5.19 -18.77
C HIS A 187 -15.06 -4.44 -17.54
N LEU A 188 -15.50 -4.90 -16.37
CA LEU A 188 -14.93 -4.52 -15.08
C LEU A 188 -14.09 -5.70 -14.59
N VAL A 189 -12.81 -5.47 -14.36
CA VAL A 189 -11.84 -6.51 -14.02
C VAL A 189 -11.28 -6.30 -12.61
N VAL A 190 -11.07 -7.39 -11.91
CA VAL A 190 -10.31 -7.45 -10.66
C VAL A 190 -9.01 -8.18 -10.93
N THR A 191 -7.90 -7.55 -10.55
CA THR A 191 -6.59 -8.18 -10.58
C THR A 191 -6.35 -8.90 -9.25
N VAL A 192 -6.05 -10.20 -9.34
CA VAL A 192 -5.67 -11.04 -8.20
C VAL A 192 -4.27 -11.57 -8.44
N VAL A 193 -3.39 -11.38 -7.46
CA VAL A 193 -2.01 -11.86 -7.55
C VAL A 193 -1.74 -12.84 -6.41
N LEU A 194 -1.22 -14.00 -6.74
CA LEU A 194 -0.73 -14.97 -5.78
C LEU A 194 0.80 -14.97 -5.77
N ASP A 195 1.38 -15.08 -4.58
CA ASP A 195 2.82 -15.26 -4.41
C ASP A 195 3.23 -16.71 -4.78
N LYS A 196 4.52 -17.01 -4.70
CA LYS A 196 5.07 -18.33 -4.98
C LYS A 196 4.44 -19.46 -4.14
N ASP A 197 4.06 -19.15 -2.91
CA ASP A 197 3.40 -20.09 -2.00
C ASP A 197 1.90 -20.21 -2.25
N GLY A 198 1.37 -19.43 -3.19
CA GLY A 198 -0.04 -19.36 -3.53
C GLY A 198 -0.88 -18.54 -2.55
N ARG A 199 -0.26 -17.66 -1.78
CA ARG A 199 -0.96 -16.70 -0.93
C ARG A 199 -1.35 -15.47 -1.75
N LYS A 200 -2.57 -14.99 -1.59
CA LYS A 200 -3.04 -13.79 -2.25
C LYS A 200 -2.34 -12.55 -1.66
N LEU A 201 -1.79 -11.69 -2.51
CA LEU A 201 -1.27 -10.39 -2.11
C LEU A 201 -2.41 -9.46 -1.70
N THR A 202 -2.19 -8.68 -0.64
CA THR A 202 -3.14 -7.64 -0.21
C THR A 202 -2.96 -6.36 -1.01
N TYR A 203 -4.06 -5.63 -1.21
CA TYR A 203 -4.01 -4.33 -1.87
C TYR A 203 -3.24 -3.31 -1.01
N ALA A 204 -2.35 -2.55 -1.64
CA ALA A 204 -1.56 -1.51 -0.99
C ALA A 204 -2.24 -0.14 -1.04
N GLY A 205 -3.13 0.06 -2.02
CA GLY A 205 -3.83 1.31 -2.29
C GLY A 205 -5.34 1.12 -2.45
N ASN A 206 -5.96 2.07 -3.13
CA ASN A 206 -7.38 2.05 -3.44
C ASN A 206 -7.71 1.27 -4.74
N ASN A 207 -6.69 0.91 -5.50
CA ASN A 207 -6.82 0.18 -6.76
C ASN A 207 -6.53 -1.31 -6.54
N THR A 208 -7.19 -2.18 -7.29
CA THR A 208 -7.01 -3.63 -7.19
C THR A 208 -5.71 -4.13 -7.82
N ASN A 209 -5.00 -3.28 -8.53
CA ASN A 209 -3.74 -3.58 -9.21
C ASN A 209 -2.50 -3.00 -8.50
N GLU A 210 -2.65 -2.38 -7.34
CA GLU A 210 -1.57 -1.92 -6.46
C GLU A 210 -1.51 -2.83 -5.22
N LEU A 211 -0.45 -3.63 -5.08
CA LEU A 211 -0.37 -4.74 -4.14
C LEU A 211 0.85 -4.63 -3.23
N ALA A 212 0.67 -4.87 -1.93
CA ALA A 212 1.75 -4.89 -0.97
C ALA A 212 2.60 -6.17 -1.13
N VAL A 213 3.94 -6.03 -1.14
CA VAL A 213 4.86 -7.16 -1.28
C VAL A 213 5.48 -7.61 0.04
N SER A 214 5.40 -6.79 1.09
CA SER A 214 5.99 -7.11 2.39
C SER A 214 5.38 -8.37 3.01
N GLY A 215 6.23 -9.34 3.32
CA GLY A 215 5.83 -10.62 3.92
C GLY A 215 5.40 -11.70 2.91
N TYR A 216 5.53 -11.45 1.61
CA TYR A 216 5.27 -12.42 0.53
C TYR A 216 6.55 -12.84 -0.18
N ASP A 217 6.60 -14.06 -0.69
CA ASP A 217 7.67 -14.51 -1.61
C ASP A 217 7.27 -14.20 -3.04
N ILE A 218 7.65 -13.02 -3.51
CA ILE A 218 7.35 -12.55 -4.87
C ILE A 218 8.38 -12.98 -5.92
N SER A 219 9.33 -13.87 -5.60
CA SER A 219 10.29 -14.38 -6.59
C SER A 219 9.61 -15.08 -7.78
N GLU A 220 8.39 -15.52 -7.60
CA GLU A 220 7.47 -15.99 -8.62
C GLU A 220 6.06 -15.57 -8.21
N ILE A 221 5.30 -15.00 -9.13
CA ILE A 221 3.91 -14.64 -8.91
C ILE A 221 3.01 -15.22 -9.99
N THR A 222 1.74 -15.41 -9.66
CA THR A 222 0.71 -15.72 -10.67
C THR A 222 -0.34 -14.61 -10.63
N VAL A 223 -0.53 -13.95 -11.77
CA VAL A 223 -1.52 -12.89 -11.95
C VAL A 223 -2.75 -13.46 -12.64
N TYR A 224 -3.92 -13.22 -12.04
CA TYR A 224 -5.22 -13.55 -12.60
C TYR A 224 -6.00 -12.26 -12.85
N LEU A 225 -6.62 -12.16 -14.02
CA LEU A 225 -7.67 -11.18 -14.28
C LEU A 225 -9.01 -11.88 -14.17
N TYR A 226 -9.91 -11.29 -13.43
CA TYR A 226 -11.18 -11.89 -13.07
C TYR A 226 -12.34 -10.92 -13.33
N ASP A 227 -13.48 -11.42 -13.76
CA ASP A 227 -14.68 -10.60 -13.83
C ASP A 227 -15.08 -10.09 -12.45
N TYR A 228 -15.39 -8.80 -12.33
CA TYR A 228 -15.68 -8.15 -11.06
C TYR A 228 -16.89 -8.79 -10.35
N ASP A 229 -17.98 -9.02 -11.07
CA ASP A 229 -19.22 -9.53 -10.49
C ASP A 229 -19.04 -10.98 -10.02
N GLU A 230 -18.38 -11.82 -10.84
CA GLU A 230 -18.04 -13.20 -10.45
C GLU A 230 -17.09 -13.23 -9.24
N TYR A 231 -16.09 -12.34 -9.21
CA TYR A 231 -15.18 -12.25 -8.07
C TYR A 231 -15.91 -11.88 -6.78
N MET A 232 -16.85 -10.94 -6.84
CA MET A 232 -17.65 -10.53 -5.68
C MET A 232 -18.58 -11.64 -5.18
N GLU A 233 -19.14 -12.47 -6.09
CA GLU A 233 -19.92 -13.64 -5.71
C GLU A 233 -19.08 -14.67 -4.95
N ILE A 234 -17.87 -14.97 -5.44
CA ILE A 234 -16.94 -15.91 -4.80
C ILE A 234 -16.49 -15.40 -3.43
N LYS A 235 -16.19 -14.11 -3.34
CA LYS A 235 -15.83 -13.45 -2.08
C LYS A 235 -16.97 -13.57 -1.04
N GLY A 236 -18.22 -13.52 -1.49
CA GLY A 236 -19.42 -13.74 -0.68
C GLY A 236 -19.54 -15.18 -0.11
N LEU A 237 -18.84 -16.16 -0.69
CA LEU A 237 -18.84 -17.54 -0.20
C LEU A 237 -17.98 -17.74 1.07
N ALA A 238 -17.29 -16.75 1.54
CA ALA A 238 -16.43 -16.77 2.74
C ALA A 238 -15.40 -17.93 2.75
N LEU A 239 -14.87 -18.31 1.58
CA LEU A 239 -13.90 -19.40 1.41
C LEU A 239 -12.53 -19.00 1.90
N GLY A 240 -12.22 -18.00 2.51
CA GLY A 240 -10.85 -17.54 2.85
C GLY A 240 -9.95 -17.44 1.61
N GLU A 241 -9.46 -16.27 1.34
CA GLU A 241 -8.71 -15.94 0.09
C GLU A 241 -7.37 -16.68 -0.06
N ASN A 242 -6.91 -17.39 0.98
CA ASN A 242 -5.71 -18.22 0.96
C ASN A 242 -6.02 -19.74 0.97
N SER A 243 -7.30 -20.12 0.82
CA SER A 243 -7.68 -21.52 0.80
C SER A 243 -7.41 -22.19 -0.55
N THR A 244 -7.20 -23.52 -0.54
CA THR A 244 -7.09 -24.31 -1.77
C THR A 244 -8.35 -24.16 -2.64
N ALA A 245 -9.53 -24.13 -2.02
CA ALA A 245 -10.80 -23.97 -2.73
C ALA A 245 -10.90 -22.62 -3.46
N PHE A 246 -10.39 -21.54 -2.87
CA PHE A 246 -10.32 -20.24 -3.52
C PHE A 246 -9.41 -20.28 -4.75
N ARG A 247 -8.23 -20.89 -4.64
CA ARG A 247 -7.29 -21.03 -5.78
C ARG A 247 -7.89 -21.86 -6.93
N GLU A 248 -8.51 -23.00 -6.62
CA GLU A 248 -9.15 -23.84 -7.64
C GLU A 248 -10.23 -23.08 -8.42
N ILE A 249 -10.94 -22.17 -7.75
CA ILE A 249 -11.93 -21.32 -8.40
C ILE A 249 -11.27 -20.26 -9.28
N LEU A 250 -10.19 -19.62 -8.81
CA LEU A 250 -9.43 -18.66 -9.61
C LEU A 250 -8.90 -19.30 -10.90
N GLU A 251 -8.22 -20.45 -10.78
CA GLU A 251 -7.65 -21.18 -11.91
C GLU A 251 -8.72 -21.60 -12.93
N LYS A 252 -9.92 -21.95 -12.46
CA LYS A 252 -10.99 -22.43 -13.33
C LYS A 252 -11.69 -21.34 -14.12
N ASN A 253 -11.87 -20.16 -13.53
CA ASN A 253 -12.75 -19.11 -14.08
C ASN A 253 -12.01 -17.82 -14.45
N ALA A 254 -10.67 -17.81 -14.39
CA ALA A 254 -9.89 -16.63 -14.74
C ALA A 254 -10.10 -16.25 -16.22
N LEU A 255 -10.31 -14.97 -16.49
CA LEU A 255 -10.34 -14.41 -17.84
C LEU A 255 -8.95 -14.42 -18.48
N TYR A 256 -7.91 -14.30 -17.65
CA TYR A 256 -6.51 -14.39 -18.04
C TYR A 256 -5.67 -14.86 -16.85
N GLU A 257 -4.63 -15.64 -17.13
CA GLU A 257 -3.65 -16.11 -16.17
C GLU A 257 -2.24 -15.95 -16.72
N LYS A 258 -1.33 -15.44 -15.91
CA LYS A 258 0.09 -15.34 -16.25
C LYS A 258 0.97 -15.60 -15.06
N LYS A 259 1.91 -16.53 -15.21
CA LYS A 259 2.97 -16.79 -14.24
C LYS A 259 4.22 -16.01 -14.62
N ILE A 260 4.81 -15.30 -13.65
CA ILE A 260 5.90 -14.37 -13.86
C ILE A 260 6.97 -14.60 -12.80
N SER A 261 8.23 -14.71 -13.25
CA SER A 261 9.40 -14.76 -12.38
C SER A 261 9.95 -13.35 -12.18
N ILE A 262 10.20 -12.99 -10.94
CA ILE A 262 10.74 -11.69 -10.54
C ILE A 262 12.16 -11.93 -9.99
N GLU A 263 13.15 -11.24 -10.56
CA GLU A 263 14.51 -11.28 -10.00
C GLU A 263 14.50 -10.51 -8.68
N THR A 264 14.58 -11.23 -7.57
CA THR A 264 14.78 -10.62 -6.26
C THR A 264 16.28 -10.60 -5.98
N ASP A 265 16.86 -9.40 -5.84
CA ASP A 265 18.23 -9.29 -5.39
C ASP A 265 18.36 -10.02 -4.05
N LYS A 266 19.19 -11.05 -4.02
CA LYS A 266 19.53 -11.76 -2.78
C LYS A 266 20.43 -10.83 -1.96
N SER A 267 19.80 -10.04 -1.08
CA SER A 267 20.51 -9.31 -0.02
C SER A 267 21.13 -10.25 0.99
#